data_d119d72de7dbfc8b6cb0e28d46067eec
#
_entry.id   d119d72de7dbfc8b6cb0e28d46067eec
#
_cell.length_a   1.000
_cell.length_b   1.000
_cell.length_c   1.000
_cell.angle_alpha   90.00
_cell.angle_beta   90.00
_cell.angle_gamma   90.00
#
_symmetry.space_group_name_H-M   'P 1'
#
loop_
_entity.id
_entity.type
_entity.pdbx_description
1 polymer ?
#
loop_
_entity_poly.entity_id
_entity_poly.type
_entity_poly.pdbx_seq_one_letter_code
_entity_poly.pdbx_strand_id
1 'polypeptide(L)'
;MNLHGNRLSVLLCWRFGLLGLVGAALVVGSTGCSNSSTLTPVTSNDAGTAELDAVPETDSGTETDSRLELKSEASPARELPKYSYGIVEQLARSSSRQTVAEFKSTLASLNKIHDHPLYTMIYEGDYEIQPEKLFRASQAASTPDFGCSLFYQYQEGQSVFGRNFDWELHPAMVLFTHPPGRFASVSMVDTAYLGFSLDDLEAFDSKTQQRACVEATQIPLDGMNEHGLTIGVAVVPATQIKDDPEVPNAHALHMVRLILDTAKNVAEAKSIFERYDVVFTGAPHVHFLLGDAMGQSMVVEIGNGDTSYLLNDATVAGAKNWQSATNFHLRDEENPVGQCPRFARLKETLSATDPVDLKPMELLSKVGNATTQWSAVYYPGQGQVDVVMGRDYEHPLKFDLNEKANFGQPRLGTEK
;
A
#
# COMPACT_ATOMS: atom_id res chain seq x y z
N MET A 1 -25.96 42.77 54.75
CA MET A 1 -25.38 44.11 54.49
C MET A 1 -25.04 44.18 53.05
N ASN A 2 -25.83 44.92 52.31
CA ASN A 2 -25.62 45.74 51.14
C ASN A 2 -24.86 45.11 49.96
N LEU A 3 -25.53 44.81 48.82
CA LEU A 3 -26.32 45.60 47.86
C LEU A 3 -25.46 46.34 46.81
N HIS A 4 -25.89 46.16 45.60
CA HIS A 4 -25.91 46.95 44.37
C HIS A 4 -24.97 46.40 43.27
N GLY A 5 -25.40 46.06 42.08
CA GLY A 5 -26.60 46.45 41.28
C GLY A 5 -26.20 47.29 40.07
N ASN A 6 -26.75 46.86 38.94
CA ASN A 6 -27.10 47.59 37.71
C ASN A 6 -26.36 47.09 36.44
N ARG A 7 -27.14 46.48 35.53
CA ARG A 7 -28.23 46.86 34.59
C ARG A 7 -27.78 47.62 33.33
N LEU A 8 -28.09 46.98 32.22
CA LEU A 8 -28.69 47.44 30.97
C LEU A 8 -27.98 48.50 30.10
N SER A 9 -27.85 48.23 28.84
CA SER A 9 -28.75 48.80 27.85
C SER A 9 -28.59 48.22 26.45
N VAL A 10 -29.73 47.88 25.90
CA VAL A 10 -30.08 47.56 24.50
C VAL A 10 -30.11 48.85 23.69
N LEU A 11 -29.69 48.82 22.43
CA LEU A 11 -30.28 49.68 21.40
C LEU A 11 -30.21 49.03 20.01
N LEU A 12 -31.40 48.81 19.48
CA LEU A 12 -31.74 48.54 18.07
C LEU A 12 -31.39 49.73 17.18
N CYS A 13 -31.01 49.48 15.94
CA CYS A 13 -31.45 50.29 14.82
C CYS A 13 -31.52 49.48 13.51
N TRP A 14 -32.68 49.57 12.94
CA TRP A 14 -33.12 49.05 11.63
C TRP A 14 -32.64 49.94 10.48
N ARG A 15 -32.31 49.36 9.28
CA ARG A 15 -33.07 49.55 8.03
C ARG A 15 -32.33 49.07 6.77
N PHE A 16 -33.02 48.21 6.01
CA PHE A 16 -33.29 48.08 4.58
C PHE A 16 -32.15 48.27 3.55
N GLY A 17 -32.06 47.25 2.65
CA GLY A 17 -31.55 47.42 1.26
C GLY A 17 -31.35 46.09 0.52
N LEU A 18 -32.28 45.70 -0.19
CA LEU A 18 -32.59 44.86 -1.34
C LEU A 18 -31.44 44.30 -2.20
N LEU A 19 -31.64 43.00 -2.59
CA LEU A 19 -31.31 42.27 -3.81
C LEU A 19 -29.83 42.07 -4.20
N GLY A 20 -29.50 40.79 -4.29
CA GLY A 20 -28.39 40.25 -5.06
C GLY A 20 -28.29 38.75 -4.86
N LEU A 21 -29.06 37.96 -5.61
CA LEU A 21 -28.89 36.50 -5.71
C LEU A 21 -27.56 36.21 -6.40
N VAL A 22 -26.58 35.69 -5.62
CA VAL A 22 -25.44 34.99 -6.23
C VAL A 22 -25.36 33.65 -5.49
N GLY A 23 -25.56 32.59 -6.28
CA GLY A 23 -25.50 31.21 -5.77
C GLY A 23 -24.10 30.89 -5.25
N ALA A 24 -23.98 30.68 -3.95
CA ALA A 24 -22.80 30.07 -3.38
C ALA A 24 -22.90 28.56 -3.58
N ALA A 25 -22.16 28.03 -4.54
CA ALA A 25 -21.87 26.62 -4.60
C ALA A 25 -21.04 26.27 -3.37
N LEU A 26 -21.60 25.46 -2.48
CA LEU A 26 -20.84 24.82 -1.41
C LEU A 26 -19.87 23.81 -2.07
N VAL A 27 -18.64 24.23 -2.24
CA VAL A 27 -17.52 23.30 -2.47
C VAL A 27 -17.23 22.67 -1.12
N VAL A 28 -17.70 21.44 -0.92
CA VAL A 28 -17.26 20.60 0.19
C VAL A 28 -15.84 20.20 -0.15
N GLY A 29 -14.88 20.90 0.40
CA GLY A 29 -13.46 20.58 0.26
C GLY A 29 -13.17 19.21 0.91
N SER A 30 -12.70 18.28 0.12
CA SER A 30 -12.11 17.03 0.62
C SER A 30 -10.83 17.36 1.38
N THR A 31 -10.84 17.20 2.70
CA THR A 31 -9.65 17.38 3.52
C THR A 31 -8.75 16.15 3.41
N GLY A 32 -7.98 16.07 2.32
CA GLY A 32 -6.85 15.16 2.22
C GLY A 32 -5.66 15.69 3.05
N CYS A 33 -4.83 14.80 3.59
CA CYS A 33 -3.57 15.19 4.24
C CYS A 33 -2.47 15.55 3.22
N SER A 34 -2.78 16.25 2.16
CA SER A 34 -1.80 16.69 1.16
C SER A 34 -1.37 18.12 1.47
N ASN A 35 -0.11 18.30 1.87
CA ASN A 35 0.51 19.62 1.96
C ASN A 35 0.88 20.09 0.56
N SER A 36 0.16 21.07 0.01
CA SER A 36 0.60 21.80 -1.16
C SER A 36 1.68 22.80 -0.75
N SER A 37 2.96 22.41 -0.83
CA SER A 37 4.07 23.35 -0.81
C SER A 37 4.15 24.00 -2.19
N THR A 38 3.73 25.25 -2.29
CA THR A 38 3.95 26.10 -3.45
C THR A 38 5.46 26.36 -3.62
N LEU A 39 6.06 25.70 -4.60
CA LEU A 39 7.38 26.06 -5.09
C LEU A 39 7.26 27.31 -5.96
N THR A 40 7.83 28.41 -5.50
CA THR A 40 8.07 29.60 -6.32
C THR A 40 9.14 29.29 -7.37
N PRO A 41 8.97 29.68 -8.63
CA PRO A 41 9.98 29.47 -9.65
C PRO A 41 11.16 30.43 -9.46
N VAL A 42 12.35 29.88 -9.27
CA VAL A 42 13.60 30.62 -9.37
C VAL A 42 13.96 30.76 -10.83
N THR A 43 13.87 31.98 -11.36
CA THR A 43 14.42 32.33 -12.67
C THR A 43 15.93 32.53 -12.53
N SER A 44 16.74 31.71 -13.18
CA SER A 44 18.14 32.02 -13.46
C SER A 44 18.32 32.20 -14.96
N ASN A 45 18.51 33.46 -15.37
CA ASN A 45 19.19 33.80 -16.60
C ASN A 45 20.69 33.67 -16.32
N ASP A 46 21.41 32.91 -17.13
CA ASP A 46 22.69 33.30 -17.67
C ASP A 46 23.08 32.37 -18.82
N ALA A 47 23.22 32.97 -19.98
CA ALA A 47 23.73 32.34 -21.19
C ALA A 47 25.25 32.52 -21.21
N GLY A 48 25.97 31.41 -21.20
CA GLY A 48 27.39 31.36 -21.45
C GLY A 48 27.67 30.41 -22.60
N THR A 49 27.95 30.96 -23.75
CA THR A 49 28.49 30.27 -24.93
C THR A 49 29.94 29.85 -24.68
N ALA A 50 30.27 28.59 -24.87
CA ALA A 50 31.65 28.11 -25.01
C ALA A 50 31.77 27.23 -26.25
N GLU A 51 32.78 27.63 -27.07
CA GLU A 51 33.16 27.06 -28.36
C GLU A 51 33.65 25.64 -28.24
N LEU A 52 33.39 24.87 -29.33
CA LEU A 52 33.90 23.53 -29.56
C LEU A 52 35.30 23.63 -30.19
N ASP A 53 36.30 23.13 -29.51
CA ASP A 53 37.59 22.81 -30.11
C ASP A 53 37.67 21.37 -30.55
N ALA A 54 38.11 21.17 -31.80
CA ALA A 54 38.27 19.91 -32.47
C ALA A 54 39.58 19.22 -32.04
N VAL A 55 39.55 17.90 -31.86
CA VAL A 55 40.73 17.05 -31.67
C VAL A 55 40.82 16.03 -32.82
N PRO A 56 42.02 15.77 -33.37
CA PRO A 56 42.20 15.09 -34.64
C PRO A 56 42.22 13.56 -34.50
N GLU A 57 41.83 12.92 -35.61
CA GLU A 57 41.95 11.49 -35.86
C GLU A 57 43.42 11.03 -35.90
N THR A 58 43.73 9.87 -35.26
CA THR A 58 44.92 9.04 -35.60
C THR A 58 44.57 7.58 -35.58
N ASP A 59 44.62 7.04 -36.71
CA ASP A 59 45.07 5.82 -37.38
C ASP A 59 45.36 4.54 -36.56
N SER A 60 44.73 3.49 -37.10
CA SER A 60 45.05 2.04 -37.21
C SER A 60 45.92 1.32 -36.17
N GLY A 61 45.33 0.30 -35.58
CA GLY A 61 46.03 -0.82 -34.96
C GLY A 61 45.13 -2.06 -34.93
N THR A 62 45.42 -3.01 -35.80
CA THR A 62 44.80 -4.34 -35.85
C THR A 62 45.26 -5.16 -34.65
N GLU A 63 44.34 -5.56 -33.78
CA GLU A 63 44.55 -6.62 -32.81
C GLU A 63 43.46 -7.69 -32.93
N THR A 64 43.95 -8.92 -33.04
CA THR A 64 43.17 -10.15 -33.20
C THR A 64 42.35 -10.48 -31.97
N ASP A 65 41.03 -10.47 -32.15
CA ASP A 65 40.02 -10.82 -31.15
C ASP A 65 39.97 -12.35 -30.97
N SER A 66 40.53 -12.85 -29.88
CA SER A 66 40.32 -14.22 -29.39
C SER A 66 39.06 -14.25 -28.49
N ARG A 67 37.92 -14.30 -29.14
CA ARG A 67 36.60 -14.44 -28.49
C ARG A 67 36.47 -15.84 -27.90
N LEU A 68 36.65 -15.97 -26.60
CA LEU A 68 36.24 -17.13 -25.84
C LEU A 68 34.70 -17.22 -25.88
N GLU A 69 34.17 -18.07 -26.74
CA GLU A 69 32.77 -18.48 -26.72
C GLU A 69 32.47 -19.25 -25.41
N LEU A 70 31.96 -18.57 -24.43
CA LEU A 70 31.24 -19.19 -23.32
C LEU A 70 29.97 -19.84 -23.90
N LYS A 71 30.02 -21.14 -24.18
CA LYS A 71 28.83 -21.93 -24.43
C LYS A 71 28.00 -21.96 -23.14
N SER A 72 27.02 -21.07 -23.04
CA SER A 72 25.92 -21.17 -22.10
C SER A 72 25.14 -22.43 -22.47
N GLU A 73 25.26 -23.49 -21.66
CA GLU A 73 24.33 -24.61 -21.72
C GLU A 73 22.95 -24.05 -21.32
N ALA A 74 22.13 -23.78 -22.34
CA ALA A 74 20.76 -23.38 -22.15
C ALA A 74 20.01 -24.50 -21.40
N SER A 75 19.60 -24.24 -20.21
CA SER A 75 18.63 -25.05 -19.45
C SER A 75 17.46 -25.38 -20.39
N PRO A 76 16.93 -26.63 -20.42
CA PRO A 76 15.91 -27.03 -21.37
C PRO A 76 14.75 -26.07 -21.31
N ALA A 77 14.40 -25.48 -22.43
CA ALA A 77 13.32 -24.51 -22.54
C ALA A 77 12.02 -25.15 -22.03
N ARG A 78 11.54 -24.65 -20.89
CA ARG A 78 10.26 -25.03 -20.30
C ARG A 78 9.18 -24.74 -21.33
N GLU A 79 8.41 -25.75 -21.72
CA GLU A 79 7.30 -25.60 -22.69
C GLU A 79 6.27 -24.61 -22.11
N LEU A 80 6.28 -23.39 -22.61
CA LEU A 80 5.34 -22.36 -22.21
C LEU A 80 4.01 -22.58 -22.94
N PRO A 81 2.86 -22.27 -22.32
CA PRO A 81 1.57 -22.40 -22.99
C PRO A 81 1.56 -21.61 -24.30
N LYS A 82 1.06 -22.21 -25.37
CA LYS A 82 0.96 -21.63 -26.73
C LYS A 82 -0.11 -20.53 -26.79
N TYR A 83 0.23 -19.36 -26.28
CA TYR A 83 -0.64 -18.21 -26.38
C TYR A 83 0.20 -16.99 -26.73
N SER A 84 -0.27 -16.13 -27.63
CA SER A 84 0.42 -14.89 -28.01
C SER A 84 0.18 -13.82 -26.97
N TYR A 85 1.23 -13.16 -26.53
CA TYR A 85 1.23 -12.33 -25.35
C TYR A 85 1.80 -10.94 -25.64
N GLY A 86 1.20 -9.91 -25.05
CA GLY A 86 1.70 -8.54 -25.09
C GLY A 86 2.82 -8.26 -24.07
N ILE A 87 3.17 -6.98 -23.90
CA ILE A 87 4.26 -6.54 -23.02
C ILE A 87 4.05 -6.99 -21.56
N VAL A 88 2.81 -7.03 -21.10
CA VAL A 88 2.42 -7.48 -19.75
C VAL A 88 2.81 -8.92 -19.50
N GLU A 89 2.80 -9.77 -20.54
CA GLU A 89 3.20 -11.17 -20.49
C GLU A 89 4.70 -11.42 -20.36
N GLN A 90 5.53 -10.54 -20.89
CA GLN A 90 6.98 -10.62 -20.68
C GLN A 90 7.32 -10.36 -19.21
N LEU A 91 6.50 -9.58 -18.50
CA LEU A 91 6.65 -9.36 -17.06
C LEU A 91 6.16 -10.56 -16.25
N ALA A 92 4.96 -11.09 -16.56
CA ALA A 92 4.40 -12.28 -15.90
C ALA A 92 5.32 -13.51 -15.99
N ARG A 93 6.00 -13.68 -17.09
CA ARG A 93 6.93 -14.79 -17.29
C ARG A 93 8.20 -14.71 -16.43
N SER A 94 8.53 -13.55 -15.94
CA SER A 94 9.80 -13.37 -15.25
C SER A 94 9.77 -13.74 -13.78
N SER A 95 8.61 -13.66 -13.13
CA SER A 95 8.45 -13.97 -11.71
C SER A 95 7.78 -15.32 -11.43
N SER A 96 6.86 -15.77 -12.28
CA SER A 96 6.19 -17.05 -12.09
C SER A 96 7.12 -18.25 -12.31
N ARG A 97 7.14 -19.15 -11.33
CA ARG A 97 7.82 -20.44 -11.35
C ARG A 97 6.82 -21.60 -11.49
N GLN A 98 5.58 -21.31 -11.82
CA GLN A 98 4.48 -22.26 -11.90
C GLN A 98 4.68 -23.32 -12.98
N THR A 99 4.24 -24.53 -12.70
CA THR A 99 3.93 -25.53 -13.72
C THR A 99 2.70 -25.10 -14.52
N VAL A 100 2.48 -25.72 -15.68
CA VAL A 100 1.28 -25.45 -16.50
C VAL A 100 -0.01 -25.78 -15.73
N ALA A 101 0.00 -26.79 -14.87
CA ALA A 101 -1.16 -27.17 -14.06
C ALA A 101 -1.47 -26.11 -12.99
N GLU A 102 -0.47 -25.68 -12.25
CA GLU A 102 -0.57 -24.62 -11.23
C GLU A 102 -1.04 -23.29 -11.85
N PHE A 103 -0.48 -22.92 -13.00
CA PHE A 103 -0.89 -21.71 -13.72
C PHE A 103 -2.37 -21.77 -14.13
N LYS A 104 -2.84 -22.91 -14.66
CA LYS A 104 -4.26 -23.12 -15.00
C LYS A 104 -5.15 -23.06 -13.77
N SER A 105 -4.71 -23.68 -12.66
CA SER A 105 -5.45 -23.65 -11.38
C SER A 105 -5.56 -22.23 -10.84
N THR A 106 -4.45 -21.47 -10.85
CA THR A 106 -4.45 -20.05 -10.46
C THR A 106 -5.47 -19.25 -11.25
N LEU A 107 -5.44 -19.34 -12.59
CA LEU A 107 -6.40 -18.61 -13.42
C LEU A 107 -7.84 -19.07 -13.25
N ALA A 108 -8.07 -20.35 -12.98
CA ALA A 108 -9.40 -20.89 -12.72
C ALA A 108 -9.98 -20.42 -11.38
N SER A 109 -9.12 -20.00 -10.44
CA SER A 109 -9.53 -19.47 -9.14
C SER A 109 -9.88 -17.99 -9.17
N LEU A 110 -9.53 -17.26 -10.24
CA LEU A 110 -9.86 -15.86 -10.40
C LEU A 110 -11.38 -15.68 -10.52
N ASN A 111 -11.97 -14.99 -9.55
CA ASN A 111 -13.41 -14.82 -9.47
C ASN A 111 -13.77 -13.40 -9.02
N LYS A 112 -14.71 -12.76 -9.72
CA LYS A 112 -15.32 -11.49 -9.27
C LYS A 112 -16.35 -11.80 -8.20
N ILE A 113 -16.23 -11.17 -7.04
CA ILE A 113 -17.07 -11.46 -5.87
C ILE A 113 -17.88 -10.26 -5.38
N HIS A 114 -17.65 -9.07 -5.93
CA HIS A 114 -18.35 -7.85 -5.55
C HIS A 114 -18.47 -6.88 -6.73
N ASP A 115 -19.57 -6.11 -6.81
CA ASP A 115 -19.84 -5.17 -7.92
C ASP A 115 -18.98 -3.91 -7.84
N HIS A 116 -18.64 -3.42 -6.65
CA HIS A 116 -17.49 -2.54 -6.48
C HIS A 116 -16.27 -3.42 -6.69
N PRO A 117 -15.52 -3.28 -7.81
CA PRO A 117 -14.89 -4.43 -8.45
C PRO A 117 -13.84 -5.11 -7.57
N LEU A 118 -14.26 -6.14 -6.85
CA LEU A 118 -13.39 -7.00 -6.07
C LEU A 118 -13.33 -8.39 -6.67
N TYR A 119 -12.11 -8.86 -6.84
CA TYR A 119 -11.78 -10.21 -7.27
C TYR A 119 -11.11 -10.99 -6.15
N THR A 120 -11.18 -12.31 -6.22
CA THR A 120 -10.34 -13.22 -5.44
C THR A 120 -9.46 -14.02 -6.38
N MET A 121 -8.26 -14.37 -5.95
CA MET A 121 -7.39 -15.31 -6.65
C MET A 121 -6.57 -16.13 -5.65
N ILE A 122 -6.43 -17.42 -5.93
CA ILE A 122 -5.53 -18.34 -5.23
C ILE A 122 -4.34 -18.59 -6.16
N TYR A 123 -3.17 -18.11 -5.77
CA TYR A 123 -1.96 -18.39 -6.52
C TYR A 123 -1.38 -19.73 -6.11
N GLU A 124 -1.40 -20.68 -7.04
CA GLU A 124 -0.84 -22.01 -6.86
C GLU A 124 0.62 -22.08 -7.34
N GLY A 125 1.46 -22.74 -6.57
CA GLY A 125 2.87 -22.95 -6.93
C GLY A 125 3.81 -21.82 -6.51
N ASP A 126 4.99 -21.79 -7.14
CA ASP A 126 6.09 -20.92 -6.76
C ASP A 126 6.20 -19.67 -7.65
N TYR A 127 6.73 -18.61 -7.08
CA TYR A 127 7.12 -17.37 -7.75
C TYR A 127 8.45 -16.85 -7.21
N GLU A 128 9.17 -16.11 -8.01
CA GLU A 128 10.38 -15.44 -7.59
C GLU A 128 10.06 -14.03 -7.13
N ILE A 129 10.49 -13.69 -5.92
CA ILE A 129 10.51 -12.29 -5.48
C ILE A 129 11.76 -11.67 -6.09
N GLN A 130 11.58 -10.64 -6.91
CA GLN A 130 12.67 -9.92 -7.55
C GLN A 130 12.78 -8.51 -6.96
N PRO A 131 13.37 -8.36 -5.76
CA PRO A 131 13.35 -7.10 -5.03
C PRO A 131 13.99 -5.94 -5.82
N GLU A 132 14.99 -6.23 -6.65
CA GLU A 132 15.70 -5.24 -7.46
C GLU A 132 15.00 -4.90 -8.78
N LYS A 133 13.94 -5.62 -9.15
CA LYS A 133 13.27 -5.40 -10.42
C LYS A 133 12.39 -4.15 -10.34
N LEU A 134 12.78 -3.16 -11.13
CA LEU A 134 12.04 -1.90 -11.24
C LEU A 134 10.62 -2.15 -11.74
N PHE A 135 9.65 -1.66 -11.01
CA PHE A 135 8.27 -1.62 -11.42
C PHE A 135 8.11 -0.61 -12.56
N ARG A 136 7.63 -1.03 -13.71
CA ARG A 136 7.07 -0.10 -14.69
C ARG A 136 5.59 0.08 -14.37
N ALA A 137 5.28 0.84 -13.36
CA ALA A 137 3.95 1.39 -13.25
C ALA A 137 3.64 2.07 -14.59
N SER A 138 2.48 1.79 -15.18
CA SER A 138 1.93 2.66 -16.20
C SER A 138 2.05 4.06 -15.65
N GLN A 139 2.53 5.02 -16.44
CA GLN A 139 2.78 6.39 -16.00
C GLN A 139 1.51 6.97 -15.36
N ALA A 140 1.26 6.68 -14.13
CA ALA A 140 0.39 7.47 -13.29
C ALA A 140 1.16 8.77 -13.04
N ALA A 141 1.13 9.61 -14.06
CA ALA A 141 1.56 10.98 -13.97
C ALA A 141 0.69 11.65 -12.93
N SER A 142 1.29 12.40 -12.07
CA SER A 142 0.82 13.12 -10.91
C SER A 142 0.78 12.26 -9.64
N THR A 143 1.39 12.80 -8.61
CA THR A 143 1.20 12.34 -7.22
C THR A 143 -0.30 12.30 -6.97
N PRO A 144 -0.93 11.12 -6.96
CA PRO A 144 -2.36 11.06 -6.72
C PRO A 144 -2.61 11.58 -5.29
N ASP A 145 -3.76 12.18 -5.07
CA ASP A 145 -4.29 12.44 -3.73
C ASP A 145 -4.64 11.09 -3.06
N PHE A 146 -3.61 10.28 -2.81
CA PHE A 146 -3.76 9.06 -2.03
C PHE A 146 -4.06 9.42 -0.59
N GLY A 147 -5.17 8.94 -0.09
CA GLY A 147 -5.41 8.90 1.33
C GLY A 147 -5.22 7.46 1.83
N CYS A 148 -4.53 7.28 2.93
CA CYS A 148 -4.51 5.99 3.62
C CYS A 148 -4.65 6.23 5.12
N SER A 149 -5.26 5.27 5.79
CA SER A 149 -5.30 5.24 7.25
C SER A 149 -4.98 3.83 7.69
N LEU A 150 -3.99 3.68 8.54
CA LEU A 150 -3.58 2.38 9.09
C LEU A 150 -3.54 2.48 10.61
N PHE A 151 -3.92 1.41 11.28
CA PHE A 151 -3.71 1.25 12.71
C PHE A 151 -3.44 -0.20 13.09
N TYR A 152 -2.73 -0.38 14.16
CA TYR A 152 -2.56 -1.63 14.88
C TYR A 152 -2.94 -1.41 16.34
N GLN A 153 -3.62 -2.38 16.94
CA GLN A 153 -3.93 -2.38 18.36
C GLN A 153 -3.76 -3.79 18.93
N TYR A 154 -3.25 -3.87 20.15
CA TYR A 154 -3.09 -5.12 20.88
C TYR A 154 -3.53 -4.96 22.32
N GLN A 155 -4.33 -5.90 22.82
CA GLN A 155 -4.69 -5.99 24.22
C GLN A 155 -5.09 -7.42 24.58
N GLU A 156 -4.69 -7.88 25.76
CA GLU A 156 -5.13 -9.15 26.35
C GLU A 156 -4.93 -10.37 25.44
N GLY A 157 -3.85 -10.35 24.64
CA GLY A 157 -3.55 -11.43 23.71
C GLY A 157 -4.28 -11.31 22.35
N GLN A 158 -5.07 -10.26 22.15
CA GLN A 158 -5.75 -10.00 20.88
C GLN A 158 -5.10 -8.85 20.13
N SER A 159 -4.86 -9.05 18.86
CA SER A 159 -4.32 -8.04 17.96
C SER A 159 -5.27 -7.79 16.79
N VAL A 160 -5.32 -6.55 16.36
CA VAL A 160 -6.09 -6.09 15.22
C VAL A 160 -5.25 -5.14 14.39
N PHE A 161 -5.27 -5.32 13.08
CA PHE A 161 -4.67 -4.39 12.13
C PHE A 161 -5.74 -3.91 11.15
N GLY A 162 -5.94 -2.60 11.06
CA GLY A 162 -6.95 -1.99 10.21
C GLY A 162 -6.36 -1.04 9.18
N ARG A 163 -6.96 -1.01 7.98
CA ARG A 163 -6.52 -0.17 6.90
C ARG A 163 -7.66 0.34 6.03
N ASN A 164 -7.62 1.63 5.66
CA ASN A 164 -8.34 2.21 4.52
C ASN A 164 -7.37 2.49 3.38
N PHE A 165 -7.77 2.14 2.17
CA PHE A 165 -7.11 2.53 0.93
C PHE A 165 -7.98 3.53 0.19
N ASP A 166 -7.48 4.75 0.06
CA ASP A 166 -8.20 5.85 -0.55
C ASP A 166 -7.50 6.23 -1.86
N TRP A 167 -8.16 6.01 -3.00
CA TRP A 167 -7.64 6.34 -4.32
C TRP A 167 -8.79 6.41 -5.35
N GLU A 168 -8.43 6.50 -6.62
CA GLU A 168 -9.37 6.32 -7.73
C GLU A 168 -9.92 4.89 -7.75
N LEU A 169 -11.09 4.72 -8.35
CA LEU A 169 -11.72 3.41 -8.45
C LEU A 169 -10.98 2.53 -9.46
N HIS A 170 -10.41 1.46 -8.98
CA HIS A 170 -9.81 0.39 -9.77
C HIS A 170 -10.30 -0.98 -9.29
N PRO A 171 -10.17 -2.03 -10.13
CA PRO A 171 -10.39 -3.38 -9.64
C PRO A 171 -9.39 -3.73 -8.55
N ALA A 172 -9.88 -4.25 -7.43
CA ALA A 172 -9.07 -4.77 -6.34
C ALA A 172 -9.08 -6.30 -6.31
N MET A 173 -8.09 -6.90 -5.69
CA MET A 173 -7.99 -8.35 -5.55
C MET A 173 -7.59 -8.75 -4.14
N VAL A 174 -8.33 -9.70 -3.56
CA VAL A 174 -7.89 -10.50 -2.42
C VAL A 174 -7.07 -11.66 -2.97
N LEU A 175 -5.78 -11.63 -2.73
CA LEU A 175 -4.84 -12.62 -3.22
C LEU A 175 -4.41 -13.56 -2.10
N PHE A 176 -4.59 -14.86 -2.30
CA PHE A 176 -4.06 -15.90 -1.42
C PHE A 176 -2.84 -16.53 -2.05
N THR A 177 -1.77 -16.68 -1.28
CA THR A 177 -0.53 -17.36 -1.72
C THR A 177 -0.09 -18.38 -0.68
N HIS A 178 0.50 -19.48 -1.16
CA HIS A 178 1.18 -20.46 -0.33
C HIS A 178 2.35 -21.08 -1.10
N PRO A 179 3.41 -20.29 -1.36
CA PRO A 179 4.54 -20.76 -2.15
C PRO A 179 5.34 -21.82 -1.39
N PRO A 180 5.95 -22.80 -2.06
CA PRO A 180 6.75 -23.83 -1.42
C PRO A 180 7.89 -23.27 -0.57
N GLY A 181 7.98 -23.69 0.69
CA GLY A 181 9.03 -23.28 1.61
C GLY A 181 8.94 -21.84 2.12
N ARG A 182 7.84 -21.15 1.88
CA ARG A 182 7.52 -19.81 2.38
C ARG A 182 6.14 -19.79 3.04
N PHE A 183 5.80 -18.71 3.72
CA PHE A 183 4.56 -18.62 4.48
C PHE A 183 3.34 -18.40 3.60
N ALA A 184 2.23 -19.03 3.99
CA ALA A 184 0.93 -18.70 3.41
C ALA A 184 0.53 -17.28 3.81
N SER A 185 -0.13 -16.55 2.90
CA SER A 185 -0.60 -15.20 3.17
C SER A 185 -1.89 -14.87 2.43
N VAL A 186 -2.63 -13.88 2.96
CA VAL A 186 -3.70 -13.16 2.29
C VAL A 186 -3.27 -11.70 2.15
N SER A 187 -3.49 -11.11 0.98
CA SER A 187 -3.10 -9.72 0.70
C SER A 187 -4.09 -9.02 -0.22
N MET A 188 -4.16 -7.69 -0.09
CA MET A 188 -4.90 -6.82 -1.00
C MET A 188 -3.98 -6.26 -2.08
N VAL A 189 -4.46 -6.29 -3.30
CA VAL A 189 -3.77 -5.79 -4.49
C VAL A 189 -4.69 -4.82 -5.23
N ASP A 190 -4.18 -3.66 -5.61
CA ASP A 190 -4.81 -2.80 -6.60
C ASP A 190 -4.30 -3.18 -7.99
N THR A 191 -5.22 -3.59 -8.86
CA THR A 191 -4.86 -4.08 -10.20
C THR A 191 -4.43 -2.97 -11.16
N ALA A 192 -4.58 -1.69 -10.79
CA ALA A 192 -4.01 -0.58 -11.54
C ALA A 192 -2.48 -0.71 -11.68
N TYR A 193 -1.82 -1.26 -10.67
CA TYR A 193 -0.38 -1.56 -10.73
C TYR A 193 -0.01 -2.67 -11.72
N LEU A 194 -1.00 -3.43 -12.20
CA LEU A 194 -0.87 -4.37 -13.31
C LEU A 194 -1.22 -3.74 -14.67
N GLY A 195 -1.57 -2.46 -14.67
CA GLY A 195 -1.97 -1.70 -15.86
C GLY A 195 -3.46 -1.78 -16.18
N PHE A 196 -4.32 -2.18 -15.25
CA PHE A 196 -5.77 -2.20 -15.42
C PHE A 196 -6.41 -0.90 -14.93
N SER A 197 -7.36 -0.38 -15.71
CA SER A 197 -8.21 0.77 -15.39
C SER A 197 -9.67 0.33 -15.30
N LEU A 198 -10.55 1.28 -14.93
CA LEU A 198 -12.01 1.04 -14.98
C LEU A 198 -12.53 0.68 -16.36
N ASP A 199 -11.94 1.27 -17.39
CA ASP A 199 -12.30 0.99 -18.79
C ASP A 199 -11.91 -0.45 -19.19
N ASP A 200 -11.00 -1.06 -18.44
CA ASP A 200 -10.55 -2.45 -18.62
C ASP A 200 -11.41 -3.46 -17.86
N LEU A 201 -12.43 -3.04 -17.09
CA LEU A 201 -13.26 -3.94 -16.29
C LEU A 201 -13.96 -5.04 -17.12
N GLU A 202 -14.49 -4.67 -18.29
CA GLU A 202 -15.06 -5.63 -19.23
C GLU A 202 -13.96 -6.51 -19.86
N ALA A 203 -12.81 -5.92 -20.09
CA ALA A 203 -11.65 -6.60 -20.64
C ALA A 203 -10.96 -7.51 -19.62
N PHE A 204 -11.20 -7.33 -18.30
CA PHE A 204 -10.71 -8.24 -17.24
C PHE A 204 -11.20 -9.68 -17.43
N ASP A 205 -12.25 -9.85 -18.20
CA ASP A 205 -12.73 -11.17 -18.65
C ASP A 205 -11.90 -11.74 -19.81
N SER A 206 -11.01 -10.97 -20.43
CA SER A 206 -10.12 -11.48 -21.46
C SER A 206 -9.03 -12.37 -20.87
N LYS A 207 -8.73 -13.48 -21.56
CA LYS A 207 -7.69 -14.42 -21.13
C LYS A 207 -6.31 -13.77 -21.01
N THR A 208 -6.04 -12.70 -21.73
CA THR A 208 -4.78 -11.98 -21.69
C THR A 208 -4.63 -11.22 -20.37
N GLN A 209 -5.68 -10.54 -19.94
CA GLN A 209 -5.68 -9.75 -18.70
C GLN A 209 -5.72 -10.64 -17.46
N GLN A 210 -6.51 -11.73 -17.49
CA GLN A 210 -6.51 -12.71 -16.42
C GLN A 210 -5.08 -13.22 -16.11
N ARG A 211 -4.25 -13.36 -17.14
CA ARG A 211 -2.87 -13.82 -17.00
C ARG A 211 -1.95 -12.80 -16.38
N ALA A 212 -2.17 -11.50 -16.66
CA ALA A 212 -1.42 -10.45 -16.00
C ALA A 212 -1.61 -10.48 -14.48
N CYS A 213 -2.76 -10.99 -14.01
CA CYS A 213 -3.05 -11.15 -12.60
C CYS A 213 -2.07 -12.06 -11.86
N VAL A 214 -1.33 -12.93 -12.57
CA VAL A 214 -0.28 -13.76 -11.96
C VAL A 214 0.83 -12.91 -11.32
N GLU A 215 1.09 -11.70 -11.84
CA GLU A 215 2.05 -10.76 -11.26
C GLU A 215 1.52 -10.04 -10.01
N ALA A 216 0.26 -10.25 -9.63
CA ALA A 216 -0.30 -9.69 -8.40
C ALA A 216 0.49 -10.11 -7.14
N THR A 217 1.20 -11.25 -7.20
CA THR A 217 2.11 -11.69 -6.14
C THR A 217 3.20 -10.67 -5.82
N GLN A 218 3.61 -9.84 -6.77
CA GLN A 218 4.72 -8.89 -6.64
C GLN A 218 4.31 -7.54 -6.03
N ILE A 219 3.00 -7.26 -5.92
CA ILE A 219 2.48 -5.91 -5.65
C ILE A 219 1.42 -5.83 -4.55
N PRO A 220 1.52 -6.59 -3.46
CA PRO A 220 0.60 -6.42 -2.35
C PRO A 220 0.77 -5.03 -1.72
N LEU A 221 -0.36 -4.38 -1.38
CA LEU A 221 -0.39 -3.10 -0.69
C LEU A 221 -0.55 -3.26 0.82
N ASP A 222 -1.17 -4.34 1.22
CA ASP A 222 -1.31 -4.79 2.61
C ASP A 222 -1.57 -6.30 2.65
N GLY A 223 -1.44 -6.90 3.82
CA GLY A 223 -1.71 -8.31 4.01
C GLY A 223 -1.34 -8.84 5.39
N MET A 224 -1.61 -10.13 5.54
CA MET A 224 -1.30 -10.92 6.73
C MET A 224 -0.80 -12.31 6.33
N ASN A 225 0.22 -12.81 7.01
CA ASN A 225 0.67 -14.19 6.82
C ASN A 225 0.17 -15.15 7.90
N GLU A 226 0.43 -16.43 7.71
CA GLU A 226 -0.01 -17.52 8.61
C GLU A 226 0.54 -17.45 10.03
N HIS A 227 1.58 -16.64 10.27
CA HIS A 227 2.11 -16.35 11.62
C HIS A 227 1.42 -15.13 12.28
N GLY A 228 0.48 -14.48 11.59
CA GLY A 228 -0.20 -13.29 12.08
C GLY A 228 0.65 -12.03 11.98
N LEU A 229 1.72 -12.01 11.19
CA LEU A 229 2.40 -10.77 10.85
C LEU A 229 1.58 -10.04 9.79
N THR A 230 1.21 -8.79 10.09
CA THR A 230 0.51 -7.88 9.20
C THR A 230 1.44 -6.76 8.73
N ILE A 231 1.22 -6.28 7.53
CA ILE A 231 1.92 -5.14 6.94
C ILE A 231 0.98 -4.38 6.02
N GLY A 232 1.10 -3.06 5.99
CA GLY A 232 0.40 -2.20 5.05
C GLY A 232 1.19 -0.94 4.75
N VAL A 233 0.95 -0.34 3.57
CA VAL A 233 1.66 0.87 3.14
C VAL A 233 0.71 2.07 3.11
N ALA A 234 1.25 3.27 3.42
CA ALA A 234 0.59 4.54 3.17
C ALA A 234 1.55 5.50 2.46
N VAL A 235 1.01 6.24 1.49
CA VAL A 235 1.80 7.24 0.74
C VAL A 235 2.22 8.38 1.67
N VAL A 236 3.45 8.82 1.53
CA VAL A 236 4.03 9.98 2.24
C VAL A 236 4.68 10.93 1.24
N PRO A 237 4.91 12.20 1.63
CA PRO A 237 5.69 13.13 0.80
C PRO A 237 7.05 12.54 0.44
N ALA A 238 7.45 12.71 -0.83
CA ALA A 238 8.75 12.25 -1.29
C ALA A 238 9.89 13.01 -0.60
N THR A 239 10.88 12.26 -0.14
CA THR A 239 12.11 12.80 0.45
C THR A 239 13.32 12.08 -0.13
N GLN A 240 14.53 12.51 0.23
CA GLN A 240 15.75 11.81 -0.17
C GLN A 240 15.75 10.40 0.43
N ILE A 241 15.93 9.37 -0.41
CA ILE A 241 16.11 7.98 0.04
C ILE A 241 17.59 7.70 0.34
N LYS A 242 17.84 6.66 1.12
CA LYS A 242 19.17 6.07 1.25
C LYS A 242 19.51 5.36 -0.07
N ASP A 243 20.76 5.47 -0.50
CA ASP A 243 21.29 4.81 -1.69
C ASP A 243 22.76 4.44 -1.40
N ASP A 244 22.93 3.29 -0.76
CA ASP A 244 24.23 2.74 -0.38
C ASP A 244 24.61 1.69 -1.41
N PRO A 245 25.69 1.89 -2.22
CA PRO A 245 26.06 0.97 -3.27
C PRO A 245 26.47 -0.43 -2.78
N GLU A 246 26.73 -0.60 -1.47
CA GLU A 246 27.05 -1.89 -0.86
C GLU A 246 25.78 -2.63 -0.39
N VAL A 247 24.60 -1.97 -0.39
CA VAL A 247 23.33 -2.53 0.05
C VAL A 247 22.43 -2.77 -1.16
N PRO A 248 21.87 -3.97 -1.34
CA PRO A 248 20.95 -4.23 -2.46
C PRO A 248 19.66 -3.41 -2.34
N ASN A 249 19.17 -2.91 -3.46
CA ASN A 249 17.93 -2.19 -3.54
C ASN A 249 16.72 -3.14 -3.55
N ALA A 250 15.63 -2.75 -2.88
CA ALA A 250 14.35 -3.43 -2.98
C ALA A 250 13.22 -2.43 -3.22
N HIS A 251 12.36 -2.72 -4.21
CA HIS A 251 11.16 -1.90 -4.44
C HIS A 251 10.17 -2.05 -3.27
N ALA A 252 9.54 -0.95 -2.84
CA ALA A 252 8.67 -0.91 -1.68
C ALA A 252 7.58 -2.00 -1.66
N LEU A 253 6.91 -2.26 -2.78
CA LEU A 253 5.87 -3.30 -2.85
C LEU A 253 6.46 -4.72 -2.82
N HIS A 254 7.67 -4.92 -3.37
CA HIS A 254 8.37 -6.20 -3.23
C HIS A 254 8.77 -6.46 -1.78
N MET A 255 9.08 -5.41 -0.99
CA MET A 255 9.32 -5.55 0.45
C MET A 255 8.09 -6.08 1.18
N VAL A 256 6.88 -5.63 0.83
CA VAL A 256 5.64 -6.17 1.42
C VAL A 256 5.54 -7.67 1.16
N ARG A 257 5.76 -8.11 -0.09
CA ARG A 257 5.73 -9.54 -0.45
C ARG A 257 6.80 -10.33 0.27
N LEU A 258 8.04 -9.83 0.28
CA LEU A 258 9.17 -10.50 0.93
C LEU A 258 8.89 -10.72 2.43
N ILE A 259 8.35 -9.73 3.10
CA ILE A 259 8.01 -9.80 4.53
C ILE A 259 6.87 -10.79 4.77
N LEU A 260 5.79 -10.74 3.99
CA LEU A 260 4.68 -11.69 4.11
C LEU A 260 5.14 -13.14 3.91
N ASP A 261 6.08 -13.37 3.01
CA ASP A 261 6.57 -14.70 2.67
C ASP A 261 7.59 -15.26 3.67
N THR A 262 8.31 -14.41 4.43
CA THR A 262 9.52 -14.85 5.12
C THR A 262 9.68 -14.39 6.56
N ALA A 263 8.93 -13.39 7.04
CA ALA A 263 9.00 -12.92 8.42
C ALA A 263 7.85 -13.43 9.26
N LYS A 264 8.12 -13.91 10.46
CA LYS A 264 7.10 -14.39 11.41
C LYS A 264 6.53 -13.30 12.31
N ASN A 265 7.32 -12.26 12.56
CA ASN A 265 7.02 -11.21 13.51
C ASN A 265 7.72 -9.90 13.13
N VAL A 266 7.44 -8.84 13.88
CA VAL A 266 7.99 -7.50 13.65
C VAL A 266 9.52 -7.49 13.74
N ALA A 267 10.14 -8.26 14.63
CA ALA A 267 11.60 -8.28 14.78
C ALA A 267 12.29 -8.91 13.54
N GLU A 268 11.74 -10.01 13.01
CA GLU A 268 12.24 -10.61 11.77
C GLU A 268 12.03 -9.68 10.57
N ALA A 269 10.86 -9.01 10.49
CA ALA A 269 10.60 -8.03 9.45
C ALA A 269 11.59 -6.86 9.48
N LYS A 270 11.92 -6.33 10.67
CA LYS A 270 12.95 -5.29 10.84
C LYS A 270 14.29 -5.75 10.29
N SER A 271 14.72 -6.98 10.62
CA SER A 271 15.99 -7.54 10.13
C SER A 271 16.00 -7.73 8.61
N ILE A 272 14.83 -7.84 7.96
CA ILE A 272 14.73 -7.85 6.49
C ILE A 272 14.92 -6.44 5.95
N PHE A 273 14.22 -5.43 6.50
CA PHE A 273 14.39 -4.04 6.07
C PHE A 273 15.86 -3.57 6.20
N GLU A 274 16.58 -4.00 7.23
CA GLU A 274 17.99 -3.63 7.44
C GLU A 274 18.95 -4.17 6.37
N ARG A 275 18.52 -5.11 5.53
CA ARG A 275 19.33 -5.71 4.46
C ARG A 275 19.14 -5.07 3.10
N TYR A 276 18.21 -4.12 2.96
CA TYR A 276 17.87 -3.50 1.69
C TYR A 276 17.77 -1.99 1.82
N ASP A 277 18.18 -1.28 0.78
CA ASP A 277 17.76 0.10 0.56
C ASP A 277 16.42 0.09 -0.21
N VAL A 278 15.38 0.67 0.41
CA VAL A 278 14.04 0.68 -0.19
C VAL A 278 13.94 1.77 -1.22
N VAL A 279 13.53 1.39 -2.44
CA VAL A 279 13.38 2.30 -3.59
C VAL A 279 11.93 2.39 -4.05
N PHE A 280 11.58 3.50 -4.70
CA PHE A 280 10.22 3.84 -5.11
C PHE A 280 10.09 4.08 -6.62
N THR A 281 10.98 3.54 -7.42
CA THR A 281 11.02 3.79 -8.86
C THR A 281 9.68 3.47 -9.53
N GLY A 282 9.03 4.48 -10.11
CA GLY A 282 7.72 4.33 -10.76
C GLY A 282 6.52 4.21 -9.80
N ALA A 283 6.72 4.48 -8.50
CA ALA A 283 5.68 4.46 -7.49
C ALA A 283 5.81 5.66 -6.54
N PRO A 284 4.76 6.06 -5.83
CA PRO A 284 4.85 7.06 -4.78
C PRO A 284 5.71 6.56 -3.61
N HIS A 285 6.32 7.50 -2.88
CA HIS A 285 6.98 7.17 -1.61
C HIS A 285 5.94 6.70 -0.60
N VAL A 286 6.28 5.67 0.14
CA VAL A 286 5.42 5.11 1.19
C VAL A 286 6.21 4.88 2.47
N HIS A 287 5.50 4.87 3.58
CA HIS A 287 5.96 4.25 4.81
C HIS A 287 5.14 2.99 5.10
N PHE A 288 5.62 2.16 6.00
CA PHE A 288 5.01 0.88 6.33
C PHE A 288 4.54 0.90 7.78
N LEU A 289 3.36 0.36 8.06
CA LEU A 289 2.95 -0.06 9.40
C LEU A 289 2.92 -1.58 9.42
N LEU A 290 3.56 -2.16 10.44
CA LEU A 290 3.56 -3.59 10.72
C LEU A 290 2.99 -3.83 12.12
N GLY A 291 2.41 -5.02 12.30
CA GLY A 291 1.99 -5.50 13.60
C GLY A 291 1.93 -7.03 13.62
N ASP A 292 2.18 -7.65 14.78
CA ASP A 292 2.16 -9.10 14.89
C ASP A 292 1.15 -9.61 15.95
N ALA A 293 1.00 -10.92 16.02
CA ALA A 293 0.07 -11.55 16.97
C ALA A 293 0.54 -11.43 18.43
N MET A 294 1.77 -10.99 18.69
CA MET A 294 2.40 -10.97 20.01
C MET A 294 2.43 -9.59 20.66
N GLY A 295 1.87 -8.55 20.04
CA GLY A 295 1.78 -7.22 20.61
C GLY A 295 2.85 -6.24 20.12
N GLN A 296 3.73 -6.66 19.23
CA GLN A 296 4.72 -5.77 18.65
C GLN A 296 4.20 -5.09 17.40
N SER A 297 4.55 -3.82 17.24
CA SER A 297 4.27 -3.04 16.04
C SER A 297 5.44 -2.13 15.68
N MET A 298 5.50 -1.71 14.42
CA MET A 298 6.57 -0.88 13.90
C MET A 298 6.08 -0.04 12.73
N VAL A 299 6.42 1.27 12.75
CA VAL A 299 6.39 2.08 11.54
C VAL A 299 7.80 2.16 10.97
N VAL A 300 7.95 1.85 9.69
CA VAL A 300 9.21 1.99 8.94
C VAL A 300 9.07 3.18 8.01
N GLU A 301 9.92 4.17 8.16
CA GLU A 301 9.94 5.39 7.35
C GLU A 301 11.27 5.53 6.62
N ILE A 302 11.19 5.69 5.31
CA ILE A 302 12.31 5.93 4.42
C ILE A 302 12.31 7.39 4.03
N GLY A 303 13.39 8.09 4.34
CA GLY A 303 13.49 9.51 4.02
C GLY A 303 14.66 10.17 4.72
N ASN A 304 14.98 11.41 4.32
CA ASN A 304 16.12 12.21 4.81
C ASN A 304 17.47 11.44 4.70
N GLY A 305 17.60 10.57 3.68
CA GLY A 305 18.81 9.76 3.46
C GLY A 305 18.97 8.58 4.42
N ASP A 306 17.91 8.20 5.14
CA ASP A 306 17.98 7.13 6.14
C ASP A 306 16.67 6.32 6.22
N THR A 307 16.73 5.15 6.87
CA THR A 307 15.57 4.34 7.25
C THR A 307 15.40 4.37 8.76
N SER A 308 14.25 4.82 9.24
CA SER A 308 13.92 4.86 10.65
C SER A 308 12.86 3.83 11.04
N TYR A 309 12.99 3.31 12.26
CA TYR A 309 12.14 2.28 12.82
C TYR A 309 11.49 2.78 14.11
N LEU A 310 10.20 3.12 14.05
CA LEU A 310 9.41 3.53 15.20
C LEU A 310 8.77 2.29 15.83
N LEU A 311 9.51 1.64 16.72
CA LEU A 311 9.08 0.40 17.38
C LEU A 311 8.12 0.69 18.53
N ASN A 312 7.14 -0.17 18.72
CA ASN A 312 6.25 -0.19 19.87
C ASN A 312 6.00 -1.66 20.31
N ASP A 313 6.10 -1.91 21.60
CA ASP A 313 5.79 -3.20 22.20
C ASP A 313 4.68 -3.01 23.25
N ALA A 314 3.46 -3.39 22.90
CA ALA A 314 2.28 -3.22 23.74
C ALA A 314 2.29 -4.12 24.99
N THR A 315 3.20 -5.09 25.08
CA THR A 315 3.36 -5.97 26.24
C THR A 315 4.18 -5.33 27.35
N VAL A 316 4.91 -4.25 27.05
CA VAL A 316 5.72 -3.50 28.02
C VAL A 316 4.83 -2.55 28.83
N ALA A 317 4.95 -2.61 30.15
CA ALA A 317 4.18 -1.72 31.03
C ALA A 317 4.44 -0.24 30.73
N GLY A 318 3.37 0.51 30.50
CA GLY A 318 3.42 1.93 30.15
C GLY A 318 3.64 2.23 28.68
N ALA A 319 3.86 1.23 27.82
CA ALA A 319 3.83 1.42 26.38
C ALA A 319 2.39 1.62 25.89
N LYS A 320 2.27 2.20 24.69
CA LYS A 320 0.98 2.29 24.02
C LYS A 320 0.56 0.91 23.56
N ASN A 321 -0.72 0.60 23.66
CA ASN A 321 -1.29 -0.64 23.11
C ASN A 321 -1.70 -0.50 21.63
N TRP A 322 -1.28 0.58 20.97
CA TRP A 322 -1.61 0.88 19.58
C TRP A 322 -0.51 1.65 18.85
N GLN A 323 -0.52 1.56 17.53
CA GLN A 323 0.25 2.39 16.64
C GLN A 323 -0.59 2.73 15.39
N SER A 324 -0.37 3.87 14.77
CA SER A 324 -1.10 4.28 13.56
C SER A 324 -0.22 5.07 12.61
N ALA A 325 -0.60 5.07 11.33
CA ALA A 325 0.08 5.78 10.25
C ALA A 325 -0.95 6.32 9.25
N THR A 326 -0.67 7.49 8.68
CA THR A 326 -1.43 8.09 7.58
C THR A 326 -0.48 8.69 6.55
N ASN A 327 -0.79 9.79 5.89
CA ASN A 327 -0.01 10.29 4.74
C ASN A 327 1.00 11.40 5.10
N PHE A 328 1.74 11.24 6.18
CA PHE A 328 2.83 12.13 6.58
C PHE A 328 3.90 11.35 7.36
N HIS A 329 5.14 11.86 7.38
CA HIS A 329 6.21 11.25 8.16
C HIS A 329 6.02 11.52 9.66
N LEU A 330 6.04 10.46 10.47
CA LEU A 330 5.85 10.53 11.91
C LEU A 330 7.13 10.91 12.66
N ARG A 331 8.29 10.50 12.17
CA ARG A 331 9.58 10.62 12.87
C ARG A 331 10.02 12.07 13.10
N ASP A 332 9.66 12.95 12.17
CA ASP A 332 10.09 14.36 12.16
C ASP A 332 8.97 15.31 12.65
N GLU A 333 7.85 14.73 13.11
CA GLU A 333 6.65 15.50 13.41
C GLU A 333 6.42 15.64 14.93
N GLU A 334 6.61 16.86 15.44
CA GLU A 334 6.37 17.18 16.85
C GLU A 334 4.88 17.19 17.22
N ASN A 335 4.00 17.48 16.24
CA ASN A 335 2.55 17.51 16.44
C ASN A 335 1.80 16.69 15.39
N PRO A 336 1.88 15.34 15.42
CA PRO A 336 1.23 14.47 14.45
C PRO A 336 -0.28 14.67 14.34
N VAL A 337 -0.94 15.06 15.44
CA VAL A 337 -2.39 15.28 15.49
C VAL A 337 -2.80 16.48 14.64
N GLY A 338 -1.96 17.52 14.55
CA GLY A 338 -2.22 18.71 13.75
C GLY A 338 -2.05 18.48 12.25
N GLN A 339 -1.35 17.43 11.85
CA GLN A 339 -1.04 17.16 10.44
C GLN A 339 -2.19 16.51 9.65
N CYS A 340 -2.97 15.66 10.31
CA CYS A 340 -3.99 14.90 9.63
C CYS A 340 -5.21 14.64 10.52
N PRO A 341 -6.41 15.08 10.12
CA PRO A 341 -7.65 14.82 10.88
C PRO A 341 -7.92 13.32 11.08
N ARG A 342 -7.56 12.48 10.11
CA ARG A 342 -7.72 11.01 10.20
C ARG A 342 -6.80 10.43 11.26
N PHE A 343 -5.54 10.88 11.30
CA PHE A 343 -4.60 10.50 12.36
C PHE A 343 -5.07 10.96 13.75
N ALA A 344 -5.59 12.19 13.86
CA ALA A 344 -6.16 12.71 15.10
C ALA A 344 -7.30 11.83 15.60
N ARG A 345 -8.22 11.44 14.71
CA ARG A 345 -9.35 10.56 15.03
C ARG A 345 -8.91 9.15 15.44
N LEU A 346 -7.94 8.56 14.72
CA LEU A 346 -7.34 7.27 15.10
C LEU A 346 -6.75 7.36 16.51
N LYS A 347 -5.90 8.35 16.78
CA LYS A 347 -5.29 8.56 18.10
C LYS A 347 -6.33 8.73 19.19
N GLU A 348 -7.33 9.59 18.99
CA GLU A 348 -8.42 9.83 19.95
C GLU A 348 -9.11 8.51 20.32
N THR A 349 -9.56 7.76 19.31
CA THR A 349 -10.32 6.52 19.52
C THR A 349 -9.45 5.43 20.15
N LEU A 350 -8.27 5.16 19.59
CA LEU A 350 -7.38 4.09 20.07
C LEU A 350 -6.83 4.35 21.49
N SER A 351 -6.70 5.63 21.88
CA SER A 351 -6.24 5.98 23.24
C SER A 351 -7.37 5.92 24.28
N ALA A 352 -8.63 6.07 23.86
CA ALA A 352 -9.78 6.16 24.76
C ALA A 352 -10.55 4.84 24.90
N THR A 353 -10.45 3.97 23.90
CA THR A 353 -11.27 2.76 23.82
C THR A 353 -10.53 1.58 24.44
N ASP A 354 -11.18 0.88 25.36
CA ASP A 354 -10.76 -0.46 25.73
C ASP A 354 -10.78 -1.31 24.45
N PRO A 355 -9.69 -1.99 24.08
CA PRO A 355 -9.66 -2.80 22.88
C PRO A 355 -10.70 -3.92 22.79
N VAL A 356 -11.18 -4.40 23.94
CA VAL A 356 -12.30 -5.37 23.99
C VAL A 356 -13.57 -4.74 23.38
N ASP A 357 -13.72 -3.42 23.49
CA ASP A 357 -14.85 -2.66 22.95
C ASP A 357 -14.55 -2.05 21.56
N LEU A 358 -13.32 -2.22 21.03
CA LEU A 358 -12.97 -1.68 19.73
C LEU A 358 -13.77 -2.38 18.63
N LYS A 359 -14.47 -1.57 17.86
CA LYS A 359 -15.10 -1.98 16.60
C LYS A 359 -14.24 -1.51 15.44
N PRO A 360 -13.28 -2.33 14.97
CA PRO A 360 -12.24 -1.86 14.06
C PRO A 360 -12.81 -1.38 12.73
N MET A 361 -13.83 -2.04 12.18
CA MET A 361 -14.46 -1.62 10.94
C MET A 361 -15.26 -0.31 11.11
N GLU A 362 -15.89 -0.08 12.27
CA GLU A 362 -16.52 1.21 12.59
C GLU A 362 -15.49 2.34 12.71
N LEU A 363 -14.31 2.05 13.29
CA LEU A 363 -13.22 3.04 13.32
C LEU A 363 -12.75 3.39 11.91
N LEU A 364 -12.58 2.41 11.04
CA LEU A 364 -12.23 2.64 9.63
C LEU A 364 -13.31 3.47 8.91
N SER A 365 -14.59 3.25 9.19
CA SER A 365 -15.69 4.06 8.61
C SER A 365 -15.59 5.53 9.02
N LYS A 366 -15.15 5.82 10.24
CA LYS A 366 -15.01 7.19 10.78
C LYS A 366 -13.79 7.94 10.21
N VAL A 367 -12.82 7.23 9.67
CA VAL A 367 -11.61 7.80 9.04
C VAL A 367 -11.57 7.57 7.53
N GLY A 368 -12.60 6.96 6.95
CA GLY A 368 -12.80 6.85 5.52
C GLY A 368 -13.20 8.19 4.89
N ASN A 369 -13.04 8.30 3.58
CA ASN A 369 -13.44 9.46 2.79
C ASN A 369 -14.14 9.03 1.48
N ALA A 370 -14.49 9.98 0.63
CA ALA A 370 -15.21 9.69 -0.62
C ALA A 370 -14.44 8.78 -1.59
N THR A 371 -13.12 8.74 -1.49
CA THR A 371 -12.22 7.95 -2.34
C THR A 371 -11.78 6.63 -1.70
N THR A 372 -12.33 6.25 -0.53
CA THR A 372 -12.02 4.96 0.10
C THR A 372 -12.54 3.81 -0.78
N GLN A 373 -11.61 3.05 -1.37
CA GLN A 373 -11.89 1.93 -2.26
C GLN A 373 -12.19 0.66 -1.48
N TRP A 374 -11.34 0.37 -0.49
CA TRP A 374 -11.58 -0.71 0.45
C TRP A 374 -11.13 -0.36 1.86
N SER A 375 -11.76 -1.02 2.81
CA SER A 375 -11.33 -1.10 4.20
C SER A 375 -11.06 -2.56 4.53
N ALA A 376 -9.91 -2.86 5.10
CA ALA A 376 -9.52 -4.21 5.52
C ALA A 376 -9.21 -4.23 7.02
N VAL A 377 -9.71 -5.24 7.72
CA VAL A 377 -9.40 -5.53 9.12
C VAL A 377 -8.84 -6.94 9.21
N TYR A 378 -7.59 -7.05 9.61
CA TYR A 378 -6.90 -8.30 9.84
C TYR A 378 -6.91 -8.63 11.33
N TYR A 379 -7.10 -9.91 11.65
CA TYR A 379 -7.08 -10.45 13.02
C TYR A 379 -5.92 -11.43 13.17
N PRO A 380 -4.71 -10.95 13.50
CA PRO A 380 -3.48 -11.75 13.49
C PRO A 380 -3.55 -13.05 14.28
N GLY A 381 -4.17 -13.03 15.45
CA GLY A 381 -4.33 -14.21 16.31
C GLY A 381 -5.33 -15.24 15.78
N GLN A 382 -6.13 -14.89 14.77
CA GLN A 382 -7.22 -15.72 14.26
C GLN A 382 -7.02 -16.16 12.81
N GLY A 383 -6.11 -15.51 12.07
CA GLY A 383 -5.92 -15.75 10.64
C GLY A 383 -7.06 -15.25 9.76
N GLN A 384 -7.92 -14.36 10.28
CA GLN A 384 -9.10 -13.84 9.59
C GLN A 384 -8.87 -12.44 9.05
N VAL A 385 -9.58 -12.10 7.98
CA VAL A 385 -9.65 -10.75 7.43
C VAL A 385 -11.08 -10.41 7.00
N ASP A 386 -11.55 -9.24 7.42
CA ASP A 386 -12.80 -8.64 6.98
C ASP A 386 -12.46 -7.54 5.95
N VAL A 387 -13.10 -7.57 4.79
CA VAL A 387 -12.92 -6.58 3.71
C VAL A 387 -14.26 -5.93 3.39
N VAL A 388 -14.26 -4.59 3.36
CA VAL A 388 -15.40 -3.79 2.92
C VAL A 388 -15.00 -3.04 1.66
N MET A 389 -15.83 -3.13 0.62
CA MET A 389 -15.63 -2.43 -0.64
C MET A 389 -16.56 -1.22 -0.75
N GLY A 390 -16.06 -0.12 -1.36
CA GLY A 390 -16.88 1.05 -1.66
C GLY A 390 -17.58 1.67 -0.45
N ARG A 391 -17.09 1.45 0.77
CA ARG A 391 -17.67 1.93 2.04
C ARG A 391 -19.02 1.31 2.41
N ASP A 392 -19.31 0.11 1.91
CA ASP A 392 -20.48 -0.68 2.34
C ASP A 392 -20.18 -1.41 3.66
N TYR A 393 -20.10 -0.67 4.75
CA TYR A 393 -19.71 -1.18 6.07
C TYR A 393 -20.76 -2.10 6.71
N GLU A 394 -21.94 -2.22 6.13
CA GLU A 394 -22.99 -3.11 6.58
C GLU A 394 -22.77 -4.56 6.08
N HIS A 395 -22.01 -4.72 4.98
CA HIS A 395 -21.82 -6.02 4.34
C HIS A 395 -20.32 -6.39 4.19
N PRO A 396 -19.57 -6.60 5.29
CA PRO A 396 -18.18 -7.02 5.22
C PRO A 396 -18.06 -8.43 4.65
N LEU A 397 -17.12 -8.59 3.71
CA LEU A 397 -16.71 -9.90 3.18
C LEU A 397 -15.66 -10.49 4.10
N LYS A 398 -15.85 -11.72 4.55
CA LYS A 398 -14.97 -12.39 5.52
C LYS A 398 -14.17 -13.51 4.86
N PHE A 399 -12.87 -13.53 5.11
CA PHE A 399 -11.96 -14.55 4.63
C PHE A 399 -11.17 -15.16 5.79
N ASP A 400 -10.74 -16.40 5.64
CA ASP A 400 -9.97 -17.12 6.65
C ASP A 400 -8.75 -17.79 6.00
N LEU A 401 -7.56 -17.40 6.42
CA LEU A 401 -6.31 -17.96 5.93
C LEU A 401 -6.07 -19.40 6.42
N ASN A 402 -6.71 -19.81 7.51
CA ASN A 402 -6.57 -21.16 8.05
C ASN A 402 -7.42 -22.20 7.30
N GLU A 403 -8.43 -21.77 6.56
CA GLU A 403 -9.33 -22.65 5.81
C GLU A 403 -8.83 -22.85 4.37
N LYS A 404 -7.74 -23.60 4.19
CA LYS A 404 -7.13 -23.87 2.87
C LYS A 404 -8.11 -24.40 1.83
N ALA A 405 -9.15 -25.14 2.24
CA ALA A 405 -10.18 -25.66 1.36
C ALA A 405 -11.13 -24.59 0.79
N ASN A 406 -11.18 -23.42 1.42
CA ASN A 406 -12.10 -22.33 1.11
C ASN A 406 -11.39 -21.01 0.78
N PHE A 407 -10.09 -21.04 0.47
CA PHE A 407 -9.38 -19.85 0.02
C PHE A 407 -10.14 -19.17 -1.13
N GLY A 408 -10.37 -17.89 -1.01
CA GLY A 408 -11.05 -17.11 -2.03
C GLY A 408 -12.59 -17.18 -2.04
N GLN A 409 -13.20 -17.93 -1.13
CA GLN A 409 -14.67 -17.93 -0.95
C GLN A 409 -15.04 -17.05 0.25
N PRO A 410 -15.71 -15.89 0.05
CA PRO A 410 -16.15 -15.08 1.15
C PRO A 410 -17.24 -15.80 1.94
N ARG A 411 -17.17 -15.76 3.26
CA ARG A 411 -18.32 -16.06 4.11
C ARG A 411 -19.21 -14.83 4.17
N LEU A 412 -20.38 -14.90 3.59
CA LEU A 412 -21.42 -13.91 3.84
C LEU A 412 -21.78 -14.02 5.33
N GLY A 413 -21.62 -12.90 6.04
CA GLY A 413 -21.98 -12.84 7.46
C GLY A 413 -23.44 -13.25 7.62
N THR A 414 -23.68 -14.41 8.22
CA THR A 414 -25.02 -14.73 8.71
C THR A 414 -25.24 -13.85 9.93
N GLU A 415 -26.13 -12.89 9.82
CA GLU A 415 -26.67 -12.17 10.97
C GLU A 415 -27.04 -13.16 12.08
N LYS A 416 -26.50 -12.94 13.28
CA LYS A 416 -27.02 -13.50 14.54
C LYS A 416 -27.49 -12.36 15.42
#